data_dffe00d2f46a3eea20dafbc99f1e64b5
#
_entry.id   dffe00d2f46a3eea20dafbc99f1e64b5
#
_cell.length_a   1.000
_cell.length_b   1.000
_cell.length_c   1.000
_cell.angle_alpha   90.00
_cell.angle_beta   90.00
_cell.angle_gamma   90.00
#
_symmetry.space_group_name_H-M   'P 1'
#
loop_
_entity.id
_entity.type
_entity.pdbx_description
1 polymer ?
#
loop_
_entity_poly.entity_id
_entity_poly.type
_entity_poly.pdbx_seq_one_letter_code
_entity_poly.pdbx_strand_id
1 'polypeptide(L)'
;MDLTEAEDIKKRWQEYTEELYKKDLHYPDNHNGVLTHLEPDVLECEVKWALESITMNKASGGDGIPVELFQMLKDNAVKVLHSICQQIWKTQQGPQDLKRSVFIPIPKKGNAKECSSYNTIALISHISKVMVKILQASLQQCPNHELPDVQACFRKDRGTRDQIANICWIIKKAREFQKNICFCFIDYVKAFDCVDHKKTVENSEKDGNTRPPHLPHEKPVCRSGSNS
;
A
#
# COMPACT_ATOMS: atom_id res chain seq x y z
N MET A 1 12.67 -30.03 9.16
CA MET A 1 13.17 -29.83 10.55
C MET A 1 11.96 -29.36 11.36
N ASP A 2 11.50 -30.15 12.27
CA ASP A 2 10.38 -29.74 13.14
C ASP A 2 10.98 -28.87 14.27
N LEU A 3 10.82 -27.55 14.14
CA LEU A 3 11.22 -26.60 15.18
C LEU A 3 10.19 -26.60 16.28
N THR A 4 10.60 -26.90 17.49
CA THR A 4 9.72 -27.01 18.66
C THR A 4 9.90 -25.85 19.65
N GLU A 5 11.03 -25.15 19.60
CA GLU A 5 11.32 -24.04 20.48
C GLU A 5 10.89 -22.69 19.84
N ALA A 6 10.27 -21.85 20.64
CA ALA A 6 9.75 -20.55 20.17
C ALA A 6 10.85 -19.63 19.60
N GLU A 7 12.05 -19.67 20.16
CA GLU A 7 13.19 -18.87 19.70
C GLU A 7 13.71 -19.34 18.34
N ASP A 8 13.75 -20.66 18.11
CA ASP A 8 14.17 -21.21 16.82
C ASP A 8 13.16 -20.88 15.71
N ILE A 9 11.86 -20.94 16.04
CA ILE A 9 10.79 -20.53 15.12
C ILE A 9 10.94 -19.05 14.77
N LYS A 10 11.15 -18.18 15.76
CA LYS A 10 11.35 -16.74 15.58
C LYS A 10 12.58 -16.45 14.73
N LYS A 11 13.71 -17.10 15.00
CA LYS A 11 14.93 -16.97 14.22
C LYS A 11 14.72 -17.38 12.77
N ARG A 12 14.02 -18.48 12.53
CA ARG A 12 13.71 -18.94 11.16
C ARG A 12 12.83 -17.96 10.40
N TRP A 13 11.86 -17.33 11.08
CA TRP A 13 11.04 -16.27 10.47
C TRP A 13 11.87 -15.03 10.17
N GLN A 14 12.78 -14.65 11.04
CA GLN A 14 13.69 -13.53 10.80
C GLN A 14 14.55 -13.79 9.56
N GLU A 15 15.23 -14.92 9.49
CA GLU A 15 16.04 -15.31 8.33
C GLU A 15 15.23 -15.29 7.02
N TYR A 16 14.01 -15.83 7.06
CA TYR A 16 13.14 -15.87 5.90
C TYR A 16 12.72 -14.48 5.45
N THR A 17 12.35 -13.60 6.36
CA THR A 17 11.96 -12.22 6.02
C THR A 17 13.15 -11.40 5.52
N GLU A 18 14.33 -11.55 6.13
CA GLU A 18 15.55 -10.91 5.66
C GLU A 18 15.92 -11.36 4.24
N GLU A 19 15.81 -12.64 3.94
CA GLU A 19 16.05 -13.15 2.58
C GLU A 19 15.04 -12.62 1.56
N LEU A 20 13.75 -12.60 1.93
CA LEU A 20 12.67 -12.13 1.07
C LEU A 20 12.83 -10.66 0.69
N TYR A 21 13.21 -9.81 1.65
CA TYR A 21 13.36 -8.36 1.46
C TYR A 21 14.83 -7.92 1.27
N LYS A 22 15.77 -8.85 1.10
CA LYS A 22 17.20 -8.53 0.96
C LYS A 22 17.54 -7.57 -0.19
N LYS A 23 16.73 -7.56 -1.23
CA LYS A 23 16.89 -6.66 -2.38
C LYS A 23 16.62 -5.20 -2.02
N ASP A 24 15.83 -4.95 -0.98
CA ASP A 24 15.43 -3.60 -0.56
C ASP A 24 16.44 -2.96 0.43
N LEU A 25 17.33 -3.77 1.03
CA LEU A 25 18.29 -3.30 2.05
C LEU A 25 19.41 -2.40 1.49
N HIS A 26 19.55 -2.30 0.17
CA HIS A 26 20.55 -1.47 -0.51
C HIS A 26 19.95 -0.19 -1.11
N TYR A 27 18.99 0.43 -0.43
CA TYR A 27 18.60 1.77 -0.79
C TYR A 27 19.70 2.74 -0.32
N PRO A 28 20.49 3.33 -1.21
CA PRO A 28 21.41 4.39 -0.77
C PRO A 28 20.52 5.55 -0.30
N ASP A 29 20.75 6.03 0.92
CA ASP A 29 20.09 7.23 1.49
C ASP A 29 20.35 8.53 0.69
N ASN A 30 20.92 8.41 -0.50
CA ASN A 30 21.30 9.51 -1.39
C ASN A 30 20.26 9.78 -2.47
N HIS A 31 18.99 9.90 -2.12
CA HIS A 31 18.08 10.70 -2.93
C HIS A 31 18.34 12.19 -2.65
N ASN A 32 19.43 12.72 -3.25
CA ASN A 32 19.52 14.15 -3.55
C ASN A 32 18.54 14.49 -4.69
N GLY A 33 17.32 13.96 -4.58
CA GLY A 33 16.21 14.46 -5.40
C GLY A 33 16.03 15.92 -5.03
N VAL A 34 16.27 16.80 -5.98
CA VAL A 34 15.92 18.21 -5.85
C VAL A 34 14.43 18.23 -5.53
N LEU A 35 14.10 18.40 -4.24
CA LEU A 35 12.75 18.74 -3.81
C LEU A 35 12.40 20.03 -4.54
N THR A 36 11.68 19.91 -5.65
CA THR A 36 11.10 21.09 -6.27
C THR A 36 10.11 21.65 -5.26
N HIS A 37 10.31 22.91 -4.88
CA HIS A 37 9.50 23.69 -3.93
C HIS A 37 8.00 23.81 -4.29
N LEU A 38 7.49 22.92 -5.12
CA LEU A 38 6.15 22.94 -5.71
C LEU A 38 5.24 21.81 -5.22
N GLU A 39 5.72 20.94 -4.31
CA GLU A 39 4.86 19.92 -3.74
C GLU A 39 3.96 20.54 -2.66
N PRO A 40 2.63 20.39 -2.77
CA PRO A 40 1.72 20.95 -1.79
C PRO A 40 1.97 20.29 -0.42
N ASP A 41 2.01 21.11 0.62
CA ASP A 41 2.08 20.62 2.01
C ASP A 41 0.89 19.72 2.32
N VAL A 42 1.11 18.73 3.18
CA VAL A 42 0.02 17.91 3.75
C VAL A 42 -0.92 18.84 4.51
N LEU A 43 -2.22 18.74 4.24
CA LEU A 43 -3.24 19.57 4.87
C LEU A 43 -3.85 18.88 6.11
N GLU A 44 -4.24 19.68 7.09
CA GLU A 44 -4.91 19.16 8.31
C GLU A 44 -6.21 18.42 7.99
N CYS A 45 -6.97 18.85 6.99
CA CYS A 45 -8.19 18.18 6.55
C CYS A 45 -7.92 16.82 5.90
N GLU A 46 -6.78 16.63 5.24
CA GLU A 46 -6.38 15.33 4.68
C GLU A 46 -6.04 14.34 5.80
N VAL A 47 -5.33 14.80 6.82
CA VAL A 47 -5.02 13.99 8.00
C VAL A 47 -6.30 13.60 8.72
N LYS A 48 -7.24 14.53 8.90
CA LYS A 48 -8.55 14.26 9.52
C LYS A 48 -9.33 13.22 8.73
N TRP A 49 -9.45 13.40 7.41
CA TRP A 49 -10.11 12.44 6.53
C TRP A 49 -9.45 11.07 6.58
N ALA A 50 -8.12 11.01 6.51
CA ALA A 50 -7.38 9.75 6.56
C ALA A 50 -7.61 9.03 7.89
N LEU A 51 -7.56 9.75 9.00
CA LEU A 51 -7.81 9.20 10.33
C LEU A 51 -9.24 8.65 10.48
N GLU A 52 -10.25 9.41 10.05
CA GLU A 52 -11.66 8.99 10.08
C GLU A 52 -11.93 7.77 9.18
N SER A 53 -11.14 7.60 8.13
CA SER A 53 -11.24 6.45 7.22
C SER A 53 -10.64 5.16 7.76
N ILE A 54 -9.89 5.20 8.88
CA ILE A 54 -9.35 4.00 9.53
C ILE A 54 -10.44 3.38 10.39
N THR A 55 -10.78 2.13 10.11
CA THR A 55 -11.80 1.39 10.87
C THR A 55 -11.32 1.06 12.28
N MET A 56 -12.25 1.12 13.24
CA MET A 56 -12.02 0.74 14.63
C MET A 56 -11.73 -0.76 14.81
N ASN A 57 -11.29 -1.15 16.00
CA ASN A 57 -11.00 -2.55 16.37
C ASN A 57 -9.97 -3.22 15.45
N LYS A 58 -8.99 -2.45 14.97
CA LYS A 58 -7.85 -2.97 14.21
C LYS A 58 -6.62 -3.05 15.10
N ALA A 59 -5.83 -4.10 14.89
CA ALA A 59 -4.58 -4.28 15.59
C ALA A 59 -3.66 -3.06 15.38
N SER A 60 -3.05 -2.63 16.48
CA SER A 60 -2.00 -1.60 16.49
C SER A 60 -0.74 -2.11 15.79
N GLY A 61 0.13 -1.19 15.39
CA GLY A 61 1.48 -1.52 14.93
C GLY A 61 2.43 -1.84 16.08
N GLY A 62 3.74 -1.78 15.79
CA GLY A 62 4.79 -2.01 16.79
C GLY A 62 4.84 -0.99 17.91
N ASP A 63 4.18 0.15 17.75
CA ASP A 63 4.01 1.22 18.74
C ASP A 63 2.95 0.91 19.81
N GLY A 64 2.12 -0.10 19.60
CA GLY A 64 1.06 -0.50 20.50
C GLY A 64 -0.09 0.52 20.64
N ILE A 65 -0.12 1.58 19.83
CA ILE A 65 -1.12 2.66 19.93
C ILE A 65 -2.38 2.27 19.15
N PRO A 66 -3.53 2.09 19.81
CA PRO A 66 -4.79 1.76 19.13
C PRO A 66 -5.38 3.01 18.45
N VAL A 67 -6.12 2.80 17.35
CA VAL A 67 -6.77 3.90 16.60
C VAL A 67 -7.80 4.65 17.45
N GLU A 68 -8.42 3.97 18.38
CA GLU A 68 -9.43 4.51 19.31
C GLU A 68 -8.87 5.68 20.13
N LEU A 69 -7.59 5.63 20.49
CA LEU A 69 -6.93 6.71 21.20
C LEU A 69 -6.93 8.01 20.40
N PHE A 70 -6.63 7.93 19.10
CA PHE A 70 -6.66 9.11 18.23
C PHE A 70 -8.07 9.66 18.05
N GLN A 71 -9.08 8.78 17.99
CA GLN A 71 -10.48 9.20 17.88
C GLN A 71 -10.99 9.86 19.16
N MET A 72 -10.54 9.41 20.33
CA MET A 72 -10.86 10.05 21.62
C MET A 72 -10.27 11.45 21.73
N LEU A 73 -9.06 11.67 21.22
CA LEU A 73 -8.37 12.96 21.27
C LEU A 73 -8.86 13.95 20.21
N LYS A 74 -9.66 13.49 19.23
CA LYS A 74 -10.30 14.31 18.17
C LYS A 74 -9.34 15.31 17.52
N ASP A 75 -9.68 16.59 17.52
CA ASP A 75 -8.92 17.64 16.84
C ASP A 75 -7.49 17.80 17.39
N ASN A 76 -7.23 17.46 18.65
CA ASN A 76 -5.87 17.49 19.22
C ASN A 76 -5.00 16.40 18.58
N ALA A 77 -5.55 15.20 18.37
CA ALA A 77 -4.83 14.14 17.66
C ALA A 77 -4.52 14.56 16.20
N VAL A 78 -5.49 15.17 15.53
CA VAL A 78 -5.31 15.65 14.15
C VAL A 78 -4.17 16.65 14.05
N LYS A 79 -4.08 17.62 14.95
CA LYS A 79 -3.00 18.62 14.98
C LYS A 79 -1.62 17.98 15.18
N VAL A 80 -1.51 17.05 16.13
CA VAL A 80 -0.25 16.34 16.40
C VAL A 80 0.15 15.49 15.20
N LEU A 81 -0.79 14.71 14.65
CA LEU A 81 -0.54 13.88 13.46
C LEU A 81 -0.16 14.73 12.25
N HIS A 82 -0.83 15.86 12.05
CA HIS A 82 -0.52 16.79 10.98
C HIS A 82 0.92 17.32 11.09
N SER A 83 1.34 17.74 12.31
CA SER A 83 2.72 18.18 12.54
C SER A 83 3.74 17.09 12.22
N ILE A 84 3.48 15.85 12.63
CA ILE A 84 4.35 14.70 12.31
C ILE A 84 4.38 14.43 10.80
N CYS A 85 3.22 14.40 10.16
CA CYS A 85 3.13 14.18 8.71
C CYS A 85 3.86 15.27 7.92
N GLN A 86 3.70 16.54 8.30
CA GLN A 86 4.43 17.65 7.68
C GLN A 86 5.95 17.55 7.89
N GLN A 87 6.39 17.17 9.07
CA GLN A 87 7.80 16.99 9.35
C GLN A 87 8.37 15.88 8.45
N ILE A 88 7.70 14.72 8.37
CA ILE A 88 8.12 13.61 7.51
C ILE A 88 8.15 14.06 6.05
N TRP A 89 7.14 14.81 5.61
CA TRP A 89 7.03 15.31 4.24
C TRP A 89 8.19 16.23 3.88
N LYS A 90 8.52 17.19 4.75
CA LYS A 90 9.58 18.17 4.53
C LYS A 90 10.98 17.61 4.66
N THR A 91 11.20 16.71 5.62
CA THR A 91 12.53 16.18 5.92
C THR A 91 12.84 14.88 5.18
N GLN A 92 11.82 14.21 4.61
CA GLN A 92 11.91 12.86 4.05
C GLN A 92 12.41 11.83 5.06
N GLN A 93 12.38 12.17 6.34
CA GLN A 93 12.84 11.34 7.44
C GLN A 93 11.71 11.13 8.44
N GLY A 94 11.33 9.88 8.64
CA GLY A 94 10.38 9.50 9.67
C GLY A 94 11.08 8.91 10.89
N PRO A 95 10.45 9.04 12.08
CA PRO A 95 10.91 8.37 13.30
C PRO A 95 11.11 6.86 13.08
N GLN A 96 12.12 6.30 13.74
CA GLN A 96 12.46 4.86 13.56
C GLN A 96 11.29 3.94 13.94
N ASP A 97 10.48 4.33 14.92
CA ASP A 97 9.33 3.54 15.36
C ASP A 97 8.24 3.46 14.29
N LEU A 98 8.11 4.47 13.42
CA LEU A 98 7.17 4.44 12.30
C LEU A 98 7.65 3.55 11.15
N LYS A 99 8.95 3.27 11.08
CA LYS A 99 9.55 2.37 10.08
C LYS A 99 9.45 0.89 10.47
N ARG A 100 9.06 0.59 11.71
CA ARG A 100 8.95 -0.79 12.20
C ARG A 100 7.57 -1.37 11.91
N SER A 101 7.58 -2.58 11.40
CA SER A 101 6.36 -3.37 11.17
C SER A 101 6.41 -4.66 11.98
N VAL A 102 5.25 -5.10 12.46
CA VAL A 102 5.11 -6.42 13.08
C VAL A 102 4.52 -7.36 12.03
N PHE A 103 5.26 -8.41 11.67
CA PHE A 103 4.80 -9.40 10.71
C PHE A 103 4.02 -10.52 11.41
N ILE A 104 2.79 -10.75 10.95
CA ILE A 104 1.96 -11.86 11.42
C ILE A 104 1.86 -12.89 10.29
N PRO A 105 2.40 -14.12 10.50
CA PRO A 105 2.26 -15.18 9.52
C PRO A 105 0.88 -15.82 9.60
N ILE A 106 0.17 -15.87 8.47
CA ILE A 106 -1.13 -16.54 8.33
C ILE A 106 -0.94 -17.78 7.45
N PRO A 107 -1.26 -18.97 7.93
CA PRO A 107 -1.09 -20.19 7.15
C PRO A 107 -2.01 -20.19 5.92
N LYS A 108 -1.48 -20.58 4.77
CA LYS A 108 -2.26 -20.91 3.59
C LYS A 108 -3.02 -22.23 3.82
N LYS A 109 -4.03 -22.50 3.00
CA LYS A 109 -4.74 -23.79 3.04
C LYS A 109 -3.75 -24.94 2.80
N GLY A 110 -3.81 -25.98 3.64
CA GLY A 110 -2.94 -27.14 3.57
C GLY A 110 -1.99 -27.28 4.76
N ASN A 111 -0.99 -28.13 4.64
CA ASN A 111 -0.01 -28.37 5.69
C ASN A 111 1.09 -27.31 5.66
N ALA A 112 1.01 -26.31 6.52
CA ALA A 112 1.93 -25.19 6.59
C ALA A 112 3.17 -25.53 7.43
N LYS A 113 4.10 -26.33 6.87
CA LYS A 113 5.36 -26.68 7.53
C LYS A 113 6.52 -25.74 7.24
N GLU A 114 6.42 -24.93 6.18
CA GLU A 114 7.47 -24.02 5.72
C GLU A 114 6.99 -22.57 5.74
N CYS A 115 7.89 -21.61 5.94
CA CYS A 115 7.58 -20.18 5.92
C CYS A 115 6.94 -19.74 4.58
N SER A 116 7.32 -20.34 3.47
CA SER A 116 6.75 -20.13 2.14
C SER A 116 5.25 -20.45 2.05
N SER A 117 4.77 -21.35 2.90
CA SER A 117 3.35 -21.75 3.02
C SER A 117 2.50 -20.78 3.83
N TYR A 118 3.06 -19.64 4.22
CA TYR A 118 2.34 -18.59 4.92
C TYR A 118 2.25 -17.33 4.09
N ASN A 119 1.17 -16.57 4.31
CA ASN A 119 1.08 -15.17 3.92
C ASN A 119 1.41 -14.31 5.13
N THR A 120 2.30 -13.36 4.97
CA THR A 120 2.63 -12.40 6.02
C THR A 120 1.76 -11.17 5.92
N ILE A 121 1.21 -10.72 7.05
CA ILE A 121 0.54 -9.42 7.17
C ILE A 121 1.44 -8.51 7.98
N ALA A 122 1.82 -7.37 7.42
CA ALA A 122 2.58 -6.34 8.12
C ALA A 122 1.61 -5.40 8.87
N LEU A 123 1.74 -5.36 10.19
CA LEU A 123 1.07 -4.38 11.02
C LEU A 123 1.97 -3.16 11.18
N ILE A 124 1.59 -2.08 10.55
CA ILE A 124 2.24 -0.77 10.66
C ILE A 124 1.50 0.12 11.65
N SER A 125 2.15 1.14 12.18
CA SER A 125 1.54 2.13 13.08
C SER A 125 0.35 2.82 12.42
N HIS A 126 -0.60 3.32 13.22
CA HIS A 126 -1.73 4.08 12.67
C HIS A 126 -1.29 5.41 12.05
N ILE A 127 -0.20 6.00 12.54
CA ILE A 127 0.40 7.20 11.94
C ILE A 127 0.89 6.89 10.52
N SER A 128 1.62 5.78 10.34
CA SER A 128 2.05 5.33 9.02
C SER A 128 0.86 5.03 8.10
N LYS A 129 -0.23 4.45 8.63
CA LYS A 129 -1.47 4.23 7.86
C LYS A 129 -2.10 5.54 7.38
N VAL A 130 -2.10 6.59 8.22
CA VAL A 130 -2.59 7.93 7.83
C VAL A 130 -1.77 8.46 6.65
N MET A 131 -0.43 8.45 6.75
CA MET A 131 0.45 8.88 5.65
C MET A 131 0.20 8.10 4.36
N VAL A 132 0.15 6.77 4.44
CA VAL A 132 -0.11 5.93 3.26
C VAL A 132 -1.47 6.24 2.64
N LYS A 133 -2.51 6.52 3.43
CA LYS A 133 -3.82 6.89 2.91
C LYS A 133 -3.82 8.23 2.18
N ILE A 134 -3.11 9.23 2.72
CA ILE A 134 -2.95 10.53 2.05
C ILE A 134 -2.24 10.33 0.70
N LEU A 135 -1.12 9.61 0.68
CA LEU A 135 -0.40 9.29 -0.54
C LEU A 135 -1.25 8.49 -1.52
N GLN A 136 -1.99 7.50 -1.05
CA GLN A 136 -2.90 6.71 -1.87
C GLN A 136 -3.97 7.58 -2.53
N ALA A 137 -4.58 8.50 -1.79
CA ALA A 137 -5.59 9.41 -2.33
C ALA A 137 -5.01 10.32 -3.43
N SER A 138 -3.78 10.81 -3.23
CA SER A 138 -3.07 11.62 -4.23
C SER A 138 -2.72 10.81 -5.48
N LEU A 139 -2.25 9.59 -5.31
CA LEU A 139 -1.86 8.72 -6.43
C LEU A 139 -3.06 8.14 -7.20
N GLN A 140 -4.21 7.90 -6.55
CA GLN A 140 -5.39 7.31 -7.21
C GLN A 140 -5.96 8.15 -8.36
N GLN A 141 -5.63 9.42 -8.43
CA GLN A 141 -6.07 10.28 -9.51
C GLN A 141 -5.30 10.05 -10.83
N CYS A 142 -4.07 9.55 -10.76
CA CYS A 142 -3.21 9.30 -11.92
C CYS A 142 -3.51 8.01 -12.69
N PRO A 143 -3.75 6.84 -12.05
CA PRO A 143 -3.74 5.56 -12.74
C PRO A 143 -4.85 5.39 -13.79
N ASN A 144 -5.95 6.13 -13.70
CA ASN A 144 -7.10 5.92 -14.60
C ASN A 144 -6.80 6.29 -16.06
N HIS A 145 -5.84 7.19 -16.30
CA HIS A 145 -5.44 7.61 -17.64
C HIS A 145 -4.25 6.81 -18.18
N GLU A 146 -3.41 6.29 -17.30
CA GLU A 146 -2.15 5.62 -17.65
C GLU A 146 -2.32 4.09 -17.81
N LEU A 147 -3.31 3.50 -17.13
CA LEU A 147 -3.50 2.05 -17.16
C LEU A 147 -4.21 1.60 -18.43
N PRO A 148 -3.68 0.56 -19.12
CA PRO A 148 -4.31 -0.01 -20.30
C PRO A 148 -5.71 -0.54 -19.97
N ASP A 149 -6.63 -0.45 -20.93
CA ASP A 149 -8.02 -0.88 -20.76
C ASP A 149 -8.19 -2.37 -20.41
N VAL A 150 -7.20 -3.17 -20.74
CA VAL A 150 -7.19 -4.60 -20.43
C VAL A 150 -6.93 -4.90 -18.95
N GLN A 151 -6.34 -3.95 -18.21
CA GLN A 151 -6.08 -4.13 -16.78
C GLN A 151 -7.35 -3.90 -15.98
N ALA A 152 -7.77 -4.91 -15.21
CA ALA A 152 -8.93 -4.85 -14.35
C ALA A 152 -8.59 -4.72 -12.85
N CYS A 153 -7.42 -5.24 -12.44
CA CYS A 153 -7.01 -5.20 -11.03
C CYS A 153 -6.74 -3.76 -10.59
N PHE A 154 -7.18 -3.43 -9.37
CA PHE A 154 -6.99 -2.13 -8.71
C PHE A 154 -7.58 -0.93 -9.46
N ARG A 155 -8.51 -1.17 -10.38
CA ARG A 155 -9.30 -0.11 -11.06
C ARG A 155 -10.69 0.00 -10.44
N LYS A 156 -11.14 1.24 -10.27
CA LYS A 156 -12.51 1.54 -9.87
C LYS A 156 -13.49 1.00 -10.94
N ASP A 157 -14.60 0.46 -10.50
CA ASP A 157 -15.69 -0.08 -11.35
C ASP A 157 -15.26 -1.25 -12.27
N ARG A 158 -14.15 -1.91 -11.98
CA ARG A 158 -13.71 -3.14 -12.66
C ARG A 158 -13.66 -4.29 -11.67
N GLY A 159 -14.26 -5.42 -12.00
CA GLY A 159 -14.36 -6.56 -11.12
C GLY A 159 -13.99 -7.89 -11.77
N THR A 160 -13.80 -8.91 -10.94
CA THR A 160 -13.53 -10.28 -11.40
C THR A 160 -14.65 -10.81 -12.30
N ARG A 161 -15.91 -10.40 -12.03
CA ARG A 161 -17.06 -10.82 -12.85
C ARG A 161 -16.94 -10.36 -14.30
N ASP A 162 -16.46 -9.13 -14.52
CA ASP A 162 -16.28 -8.58 -15.86
C ASP A 162 -15.23 -9.37 -16.65
N GLN A 163 -14.14 -9.75 -15.98
CA GLN A 163 -13.09 -10.55 -16.59
C GLN A 163 -13.54 -11.97 -16.92
N ILE A 164 -14.34 -12.59 -16.05
CA ILE A 164 -14.97 -13.89 -16.33
C ILE A 164 -15.90 -13.78 -17.53
N ALA A 165 -16.73 -12.72 -17.59
CA ALA A 165 -17.61 -12.49 -18.73
C ALA A 165 -16.82 -12.31 -20.04
N ASN A 166 -15.72 -11.56 -20.02
CA ASN A 166 -14.84 -11.40 -21.17
C ASN A 166 -14.27 -12.72 -21.66
N ILE A 167 -13.77 -13.57 -20.75
CA ILE A 167 -13.26 -14.91 -21.11
C ILE A 167 -14.38 -15.78 -21.71
N CYS A 168 -15.55 -15.80 -21.09
CA CYS A 168 -16.71 -16.54 -21.60
C CYS A 168 -17.12 -16.05 -23.00
N TRP A 169 -17.09 -14.72 -23.23
CA TRP A 169 -17.37 -14.16 -24.54
C TRP A 169 -16.35 -14.55 -25.58
N ILE A 170 -15.04 -14.54 -25.27
CA ILE A 170 -13.97 -14.98 -26.17
C ILE A 170 -14.17 -16.46 -26.54
N ILE A 171 -14.46 -17.32 -25.55
CA ILE A 171 -14.71 -18.75 -25.79
C ILE A 171 -15.92 -18.93 -26.73
N LYS A 172 -17.01 -18.19 -26.50
CA LYS A 172 -18.20 -18.25 -27.34
C LYS A 172 -17.86 -17.86 -28.78
N LYS A 173 -17.16 -16.75 -28.97
CA LYS A 173 -16.74 -16.29 -30.30
C LYS A 173 -15.81 -17.27 -31.02
N ALA A 174 -14.85 -17.82 -30.30
CA ALA A 174 -13.96 -18.85 -30.89
C ALA A 174 -14.74 -20.06 -31.38
N ARG A 175 -15.78 -20.50 -30.64
CA ARG A 175 -16.66 -21.59 -31.09
C ARG A 175 -17.49 -21.21 -32.31
N GLU A 176 -18.07 -20.02 -32.35
CA GLU A 176 -18.83 -19.53 -33.51
C GLU A 176 -17.99 -19.52 -34.78
N PHE A 177 -16.72 -19.11 -34.69
CA PHE A 177 -15.80 -19.04 -35.81
C PHE A 177 -14.94 -20.30 -36.01
N GLN A 178 -15.21 -21.37 -35.28
CA GLN A 178 -14.44 -22.62 -35.28
C GLN A 178 -12.93 -22.41 -35.15
N LYS A 179 -12.51 -21.46 -34.34
CA LYS A 179 -11.11 -21.16 -34.06
C LYS A 179 -10.65 -21.83 -32.76
N ASN A 180 -9.51 -22.47 -32.83
CA ASN A 180 -8.85 -22.99 -31.63
C ASN A 180 -8.23 -21.81 -30.84
N ILE A 181 -8.46 -21.77 -29.54
CA ILE A 181 -7.84 -20.82 -28.61
C ILE A 181 -7.14 -21.58 -27.50
N CYS A 182 -6.03 -21.03 -27.06
CA CYS A 182 -5.30 -21.50 -25.88
C CYS A 182 -5.23 -20.40 -24.85
N PHE A 183 -5.50 -20.74 -23.59
CA PHE A 183 -5.33 -19.83 -22.46
C PHE A 183 -4.08 -20.21 -21.68
N CYS A 184 -3.28 -19.21 -21.32
CA CYS A 184 -2.19 -19.36 -20.38
C CYS A 184 -2.49 -18.48 -19.16
N PHE A 185 -2.54 -19.11 -17.98
CA PHE A 185 -2.75 -18.40 -16.71
C PHE A 185 -1.41 -18.33 -15.98
N ILE A 186 -1.01 -17.11 -15.61
CA ILE A 186 0.23 -16.87 -14.89
C ILE A 186 -0.14 -16.34 -13.51
N ASP A 187 0.24 -17.06 -12.46
CA ASP A 187 0.06 -16.66 -11.07
C ASP A 187 1.43 -16.45 -10.42
N TYR A 188 1.62 -15.25 -9.86
CA TYR A 188 2.87 -14.90 -9.20
C TYR A 188 2.83 -15.25 -7.71
N VAL A 189 3.80 -16.01 -7.26
CA VAL A 189 4.00 -16.28 -5.84
C VAL A 189 4.54 -15.02 -5.16
N LYS A 190 3.80 -14.45 -4.21
CA LYS A 190 4.21 -13.25 -3.45
C LYS A 190 4.59 -12.05 -4.33
N ALA A 191 3.74 -11.73 -5.31
CA ALA A 191 3.98 -10.68 -6.30
C ALA A 191 4.39 -9.33 -5.66
N PHE A 192 3.72 -8.93 -4.57
CA PHE A 192 4.02 -7.67 -3.89
C PHE A 192 5.31 -7.70 -3.07
N ASP A 193 5.65 -8.84 -2.47
CA ASP A 193 6.88 -9.02 -1.69
C ASP A 193 8.13 -9.07 -2.59
N CYS A 194 7.96 -9.33 -3.90
CA CYS A 194 9.05 -9.46 -4.87
C CYS A 194 9.25 -8.21 -5.74
N VAL A 195 8.57 -7.10 -5.45
CA VAL A 195 8.70 -5.84 -6.21
C VAL A 195 10.09 -5.24 -5.97
N ASP A 196 10.79 -4.91 -7.04
CA ASP A 196 12.05 -4.16 -7.00
C ASP A 196 11.73 -2.66 -6.93
N HIS A 197 11.83 -2.09 -5.74
CA HIS A 197 11.48 -0.69 -5.49
C HIS A 197 12.35 0.28 -6.29
N LYS A 198 13.64 -0.03 -6.52
CA LYS A 198 14.53 0.82 -7.34
C LYS A 198 14.02 0.93 -8.76
N LYS A 199 13.72 -0.21 -9.38
CA LYS A 199 13.19 -0.22 -10.75
C LYS A 199 11.82 0.45 -10.85
N THR A 200 11.01 0.34 -9.81
CA THR A 200 9.71 1.01 -9.76
C THR A 200 9.89 2.52 -9.77
N VAL A 201 10.81 3.07 -8.96
CA VAL A 201 11.12 4.50 -8.93
C VAL A 201 11.73 4.96 -10.26
N GLU A 202 12.75 4.25 -10.78
CA GLU A 202 13.39 4.57 -12.06
C GLU A 202 12.40 4.58 -13.24
N ASN A 203 11.46 3.65 -13.27
CA ASN A 203 10.43 3.61 -14.30
C ASN A 203 9.45 4.76 -14.14
N SER A 204 9.04 5.08 -12.91
CA SER A 204 8.18 6.24 -12.62
C SER A 204 8.81 7.55 -13.09
N GLU A 205 10.13 7.69 -12.92
CA GLU A 205 10.89 8.85 -13.42
C GLU A 205 10.92 8.91 -14.95
N LYS A 206 11.12 7.79 -15.64
CA LYS A 206 11.15 7.69 -17.11
C LYS A 206 9.80 8.01 -17.74
N ASP A 207 8.71 7.62 -17.08
CA ASP A 207 7.35 7.89 -17.53
C ASP A 207 6.92 9.36 -17.28
N GLY A 208 7.83 10.22 -16.81
CA GLY A 208 7.54 11.61 -16.50
C GLY A 208 6.67 11.81 -15.26
N ASN A 209 6.42 10.75 -14.51
CA ASN A 209 5.61 10.69 -13.30
C ASN A 209 6.41 11.07 -12.05
N THR A 210 7.45 11.89 -12.19
CA THR A 210 8.25 12.43 -11.09
C THR A 210 7.54 13.49 -10.28
N ARG A 211 6.32 13.84 -10.70
CA ARG A 211 5.45 14.71 -9.91
C ARG A 211 4.37 13.86 -9.29
N PRO A 212 4.19 13.87 -7.96
CA PRO A 212 2.89 13.56 -7.43
C PRO A 212 1.90 14.45 -8.21
N PRO A 213 0.82 13.87 -8.74
CA PRO A 213 -0.09 14.62 -9.59
C PRO A 213 -0.49 15.87 -8.85
N HIS A 214 -0.35 17.01 -9.51
CA HIS A 214 -1.03 18.22 -9.07
C HIS A 214 -2.47 17.84 -8.85
N LEU A 215 -2.91 17.83 -7.60
CA LEU A 215 -4.32 17.73 -7.26
C LEU A 215 -5.05 18.71 -8.17
N PRO A 216 -5.97 18.27 -9.05
CA PRO A 216 -6.90 19.19 -9.67
C PRO A 216 -7.52 19.98 -8.53
N HIS A 217 -7.81 21.25 -8.73
CA HIS A 217 -8.35 22.17 -7.72
C HIS A 217 -9.71 21.76 -7.10
N GLU A 218 -10.23 20.62 -7.41
CA GLU A 218 -11.31 19.96 -6.69
C GLU A 218 -10.73 19.14 -5.52
N LYS A 219 -10.21 19.88 -4.54
CA LYS A 219 -10.00 19.35 -3.18
C LYS A 219 -11.29 18.70 -2.70
N PRO A 220 -11.23 17.58 -1.95
CA PRO A 220 -12.41 17.12 -1.24
C PRO A 220 -12.90 18.32 -0.44
N VAL A 221 -14.05 18.84 -0.83
CA VAL A 221 -14.68 20.00 -0.20
C VAL A 221 -14.95 19.57 1.23
N CYS A 222 -14.14 20.07 2.15
CA CYS A 222 -14.50 20.06 3.55
C CYS A 222 -15.77 20.87 3.66
N ARG A 223 -16.93 20.21 3.56
CA ARG A 223 -18.22 20.84 3.87
C ARG A 223 -18.14 21.20 5.34
N SER A 224 -17.83 22.46 5.60
CA SER A 224 -18.11 23.08 6.89
C SER A 224 -19.62 22.97 7.08
N GLY A 225 -20.03 22.01 7.90
CA GLY A 225 -21.39 21.94 8.37
C GLY A 225 -21.67 23.20 9.18
N SER A 226 -22.20 24.22 8.55
CA SER A 226 -22.88 25.29 9.26
C SER A 226 -24.21 24.71 9.75
N ASN A 227 -24.22 24.27 11.00
CA ASN A 227 -25.45 24.10 11.74
C ASN A 227 -25.99 25.50 12.07
N SER A 228 -27.04 25.88 11.41
CA SER A 228 -28.01 26.84 11.89
C SER A 228 -29.19 26.07 12.48
#